data_954d028c0113dfa60138ec63df66db26
#
_entry.id   954d028c0113dfa60138ec63df66db26
#
_cell.length_a   1.000
_cell.length_b   1.000
_cell.length_c   1.000
_cell.angle_alpha   90.00
_cell.angle_beta   90.00
_cell.angle_gamma   90.00
#
_symmetry.space_group_name_H-M   'P 1'
#
loop_
_entity.id
_entity.type
_entity.pdbx_description
1 polymer ?
#
loop_
_entity_poly.entity_id
_entity_poly.type
_entity_poly.pdbx_seq_one_letter_code
_entity_poly.pdbx_strand_id
1 'polypeptide(L)'
;MEEMYGIKYTKPEVVLLQDTGIGVAETAARTCYDSFGNSENEIIQEIEKVLPDTKMCESLNNIEESQLLDDLAWTYFHHSILEHANLSYLIRSTSRGVLQEHARHRIQAISVRSTRYTMSSLINAFVAAKHSGEKEFFIEKVLGFDMFVTADEAYNRLEISAMYDKLDFQSKKVDNFYELAVAKSSLPLLKEFQGKPQKLYDALQTGKKKRNVGDAFKHIITDNVKVDMVVTFNLRSLKNYLTLRDSGAAYFQIRWLAQEMMKVTPKKYLDLIIKKK
;
A
#
# COMPACT_ATOMS: atom_id res chain seq x y z
N MET A 1 5.96 13.30 10.50
CA MET A 1 5.72 14.21 9.35
C MET A 1 7.06 14.57 8.73
N GLU A 2 7.09 14.79 7.45
CA GLU A 2 8.27 15.18 6.68
C GLU A 2 7.91 16.37 5.81
N GLU A 3 8.88 17.28 5.55
CA GLU A 3 8.64 18.41 4.66
C GLU A 3 9.37 18.20 3.33
N MET A 4 8.65 18.41 2.24
CA MET A 4 9.20 18.37 0.89
C MET A 4 8.60 19.49 0.05
N TYR A 5 9.46 20.29 -0.57
CA TYR A 5 9.05 21.44 -1.38
C TYR A 5 8.19 22.47 -0.62
N GLY A 6 8.41 22.64 0.69
CA GLY A 6 7.63 23.54 1.55
C GLY A 6 6.27 22.98 1.99
N ILE A 7 5.97 21.74 1.66
CA ILE A 7 4.72 21.05 2.01
C ILE A 7 4.99 19.96 3.05
N LYS A 8 4.17 19.91 4.08
CA LYS A 8 4.23 18.86 5.12
C LYS A 8 3.43 17.64 4.71
N TYR A 9 4.05 16.48 4.81
CA TYR A 9 3.45 15.18 4.50
C TYR A 9 3.42 14.25 5.72
N THR A 10 2.43 13.37 5.78
CA THR A 10 2.53 12.19 6.63
C THR A 10 3.57 11.24 6.03
N LYS A 11 4.37 10.59 6.90
CA LYS A 11 5.16 9.44 6.46
C LYS A 11 4.30 8.18 6.50
N PRO A 12 4.58 7.20 5.63
CA PRO A 12 4.00 5.88 5.78
C PRO A 12 4.33 5.29 7.15
N GLU A 13 3.38 4.60 7.73
CA GLU A 13 3.58 3.76 8.91
C GLU A 13 3.65 2.32 8.45
N VAL A 14 4.69 1.60 8.86
CA VAL A 14 4.91 0.21 8.45
C VAL A 14 4.99 -0.68 9.68
N VAL A 15 4.27 -1.79 9.64
CA VAL A 15 4.31 -2.84 10.67
C VAL A 15 4.63 -4.17 9.98
N LEU A 16 5.64 -4.89 10.47
CA LEU A 16 5.88 -6.26 10.07
C LEU A 16 4.80 -7.14 10.73
N LEU A 17 4.01 -7.83 9.92
CA LEU A 17 2.93 -8.70 10.39
C LEU A 17 3.39 -10.14 10.60
N GLN A 18 4.26 -10.60 9.70
CA GLN A 18 4.73 -11.98 9.67
C GLN A 18 6.03 -12.09 8.88
N ASP A 19 6.88 -13.01 9.30
CA ASP A 19 7.97 -13.55 8.50
C ASP A 19 8.00 -15.08 8.58
N THR A 20 8.73 -15.72 7.66
CA THR A 20 8.84 -17.19 7.61
C THR A 20 10.21 -17.70 8.08
N GLY A 21 11.07 -16.82 8.59
CA GLY A 21 12.44 -17.17 8.94
C GLY A 21 13.37 -17.35 7.73
N ILE A 22 14.66 -17.30 8.00
CA ILE A 22 15.71 -17.58 6.98
C ILE A 22 16.01 -19.08 6.89
N GLY A 23 15.67 -19.84 7.91
CA GLY A 23 15.90 -21.29 7.95
C GLY A 23 15.21 -22.04 6.81
N VAL A 24 14.03 -21.57 6.37
CA VAL A 24 13.35 -22.13 5.19
C VAL A 24 14.21 -21.97 3.92
N ALA A 25 14.86 -20.83 3.74
CA ALA A 25 15.73 -20.60 2.60
C ALA A 25 17.02 -21.44 2.69
N GLU A 26 17.60 -21.60 3.88
CA GLU A 26 18.75 -22.51 4.08
C GLU A 26 18.35 -23.95 3.81
N THR A 27 17.21 -24.41 4.32
CA THR A 27 16.67 -25.74 4.03
C THR A 27 16.53 -25.97 2.52
N ALA A 28 15.99 -25.01 1.79
CA ALA A 28 15.88 -25.09 0.33
C ALA A 28 17.25 -25.19 -0.36
N ALA A 29 18.23 -24.41 0.08
CA ALA A 29 19.59 -24.46 -0.45
C ALA A 29 20.24 -25.83 -0.16
N ARG A 30 20.13 -26.35 1.06
CA ARG A 30 20.66 -27.67 1.46
C ARG A 30 20.01 -28.81 0.66
N THR A 31 18.71 -28.71 0.39
CA THR A 31 17.97 -29.67 -0.44
C THR A 31 18.56 -29.79 -1.84
N CYS A 32 18.97 -28.67 -2.46
CA CYS A 32 19.53 -28.69 -3.80
C CYS A 32 20.83 -29.53 -3.93
N TYR A 33 21.57 -29.66 -2.84
CA TYR A 33 22.89 -30.31 -2.83
C TYR A 33 22.95 -31.53 -1.89
N ASP A 34 21.82 -31.93 -1.35
CA ASP A 34 21.73 -33.04 -0.36
C ASP A 34 22.78 -32.91 0.75
N SER A 35 22.84 -31.71 1.33
CA SER A 35 23.96 -31.29 2.21
C SER A 35 23.51 -30.83 3.59
N PHE A 36 22.43 -31.39 4.12
CA PHE A 36 21.86 -31.03 5.43
C PHE A 36 22.85 -31.20 6.58
N GLY A 37 23.64 -32.30 6.57
CA GLY A 37 24.66 -32.55 7.57
C GLY A 37 25.78 -31.51 7.67
N ASN A 38 25.90 -30.63 6.67
CA ASN A 38 26.88 -29.53 6.66
C ASN A 38 26.31 -28.21 7.20
N SER A 39 25.07 -28.19 7.69
CA SER A 39 24.49 -26.98 8.29
C SER A 39 25.16 -26.67 9.64
N GLU A 40 25.32 -25.40 9.96
CA GLU A 40 25.70 -24.94 11.28
C GLU A 40 24.49 -24.94 12.26
N ASN A 41 23.30 -25.07 11.71
CA ASN A 41 22.04 -25.10 12.45
C ASN A 41 21.59 -26.56 12.69
N GLU A 42 21.67 -27.01 13.93
CA GLU A 42 21.36 -28.38 14.35
C GLU A 42 19.99 -28.86 13.86
N ILE A 43 18.96 -27.99 13.93
CA ILE A 43 17.60 -28.31 13.46
C ILE A 43 17.56 -28.63 11.96
N ILE A 44 18.44 -28.04 11.15
CA ILE A 44 18.55 -28.34 9.73
C ILE A 44 19.36 -29.61 9.48
N GLN A 45 20.40 -29.85 10.26
CA GLN A 45 21.15 -31.13 10.17
C GLN A 45 20.25 -32.34 10.39
N GLU A 46 19.27 -32.22 11.27
CA GLU A 46 18.38 -33.30 11.66
C GLU A 46 17.04 -33.33 10.93
N ILE A 47 16.84 -32.43 9.97
CA ILE A 47 15.52 -32.21 9.33
C ILE A 47 14.96 -33.46 8.68
N GLU A 48 15.81 -34.35 8.19
CA GLU A 48 15.40 -35.63 7.60
C GLU A 48 14.91 -36.64 8.64
N LYS A 49 15.33 -36.48 9.90
CA LYS A 49 14.96 -37.37 11.02
C LYS A 49 13.69 -36.91 11.73
N VAL A 50 13.30 -35.65 11.51
CA VAL A 50 12.17 -35.03 12.21
C VAL A 50 10.93 -35.13 11.35
N LEU A 51 9.89 -35.80 11.85
CA LEU A 51 8.58 -35.74 11.22
C LEU A 51 8.05 -34.29 11.27
N PRO A 52 7.39 -33.82 10.21
CA PRO A 52 6.83 -32.48 10.18
C PRO A 52 5.87 -32.27 11.35
N ASP A 53 6.24 -31.48 12.32
CA ASP A 53 5.36 -31.00 13.37
C ASP A 53 5.36 -29.49 13.40
N THR A 54 4.45 -28.89 14.16
CA THR A 54 4.31 -27.44 14.26
C THR A 54 5.55 -26.74 14.85
N LYS A 55 6.37 -27.46 15.62
CA LYS A 55 7.58 -26.94 16.24
C LYS A 55 8.71 -26.72 15.25
N MET A 56 8.72 -27.46 14.13
CA MET A 56 9.70 -27.26 13.06
C MET A 56 9.64 -25.85 12.50
N CYS A 57 8.44 -25.33 12.23
CA CYS A 57 8.27 -23.96 11.74
C CYS A 57 8.84 -22.92 12.70
N GLU A 58 8.56 -23.05 13.99
CA GLU A 58 9.06 -22.15 15.03
C GLU A 58 10.59 -22.22 15.12
N SER A 59 11.16 -23.42 15.08
CA SER A 59 12.61 -23.62 15.14
C SER A 59 13.33 -23.03 13.94
N LEU A 60 12.80 -23.21 12.73
CA LEU A 60 13.35 -22.61 11.51
C LEU A 60 13.25 -21.06 11.51
N ASN A 61 12.17 -20.50 12.08
CA ASN A 61 12.00 -19.06 12.23
C ASN A 61 13.01 -18.44 13.21
N ASN A 62 13.48 -19.21 14.19
CA ASN A 62 14.43 -18.76 15.20
C ASN A 62 15.88 -18.76 14.71
N ILE A 63 16.17 -19.24 13.50
CA ILE A 63 17.50 -19.16 12.92
C ILE A 63 17.82 -17.69 12.59
N GLU A 64 18.92 -17.18 13.15
CA GLU A 64 19.33 -15.79 13.03
C GLU A 64 20.45 -15.59 12.01
N GLU A 65 21.28 -16.61 11.77
CA GLU A 65 22.44 -16.54 10.89
C GLU A 65 22.60 -17.82 10.07
N SER A 66 23.12 -17.69 8.85
CA SER A 66 23.47 -18.82 7.98
C SER A 66 24.61 -18.41 7.04
N GLN A 67 25.79 -18.94 7.26
CA GLN A 67 26.96 -18.69 6.41
C GLN A 67 26.70 -19.11 4.96
N LEU A 68 25.99 -20.23 4.76
CA LEU A 68 25.62 -20.68 3.42
C LEU A 68 24.77 -19.63 2.69
N LEU A 69 23.78 -19.03 3.37
CA LEU A 69 22.93 -18.01 2.76
C LEU A 69 23.70 -16.74 2.44
N ASP A 70 24.64 -16.33 3.29
CA ASP A 70 25.53 -15.19 3.05
C ASP A 70 26.40 -15.44 1.80
N ASP A 71 26.99 -16.60 1.67
CA ASP A 71 27.80 -16.96 0.51
C ASP A 71 26.97 -17.01 -0.77
N LEU A 72 25.76 -17.58 -0.70
CA LEU A 72 24.86 -17.65 -1.85
C LEU A 72 24.32 -16.26 -2.24
N ALA A 73 24.10 -15.37 -1.27
CA ALA A 73 23.62 -14.02 -1.53
C ALA A 73 24.69 -13.08 -2.08
N TRP A 74 25.98 -13.20 -1.65
CA TRP A 74 27.00 -12.19 -1.88
C TRP A 74 28.24 -12.68 -2.64
N THR A 75 28.51 -13.99 -2.64
CA THR A 75 29.65 -14.59 -3.34
C THR A 75 29.21 -15.26 -4.63
N TYR A 76 28.19 -16.11 -4.56
CA TYR A 76 27.73 -16.90 -5.71
C TYR A 76 26.51 -16.30 -6.41
N PHE A 77 25.82 -15.33 -5.81
CA PHE A 77 24.63 -14.66 -6.36
C PHE A 77 23.50 -15.61 -6.74
N HIS A 78 23.33 -16.72 -6.01
CA HIS A 78 22.25 -17.69 -6.21
C HIS A 78 20.97 -17.23 -5.48
N HIS A 79 20.38 -16.14 -5.94
CA HIS A 79 19.26 -15.48 -5.25
C HIS A 79 17.94 -16.23 -5.31
N SER A 80 17.80 -17.31 -6.10
CA SER A 80 16.54 -18.08 -6.18
C SER A 80 16.13 -18.69 -4.84
N ILE A 81 17.09 -19.08 -4.00
CA ILE A 81 16.82 -19.59 -2.67
C ILE A 81 16.14 -18.58 -1.75
N LEU A 82 16.39 -17.29 -1.94
CA LEU A 82 15.78 -16.20 -1.16
C LEU A 82 14.28 -16.08 -1.43
N GLU A 83 13.76 -16.73 -2.47
CA GLU A 83 12.32 -16.74 -2.77
C GLU A 83 11.50 -17.55 -1.76
N HIS A 84 12.13 -18.42 -0.98
CA HIS A 84 11.47 -19.20 0.05
C HIS A 84 11.21 -18.44 1.36
N ALA A 85 12.00 -17.40 1.64
CA ALA A 85 11.76 -16.52 2.80
C ALA A 85 10.80 -15.39 2.43
N ASN A 86 9.72 -15.23 3.20
CA ASN A 86 8.67 -14.26 2.92
C ASN A 86 8.42 -13.34 4.13
N LEU A 87 8.09 -12.07 3.83
CA LEU A 87 7.73 -11.07 4.83
C LEU A 87 6.44 -10.38 4.43
N SER A 88 5.54 -10.21 5.39
CA SER A 88 4.26 -9.52 5.21
C SER A 88 4.23 -8.23 6.01
N TYR A 89 3.83 -7.13 5.38
CA TYR A 89 3.78 -5.80 5.98
C TYR A 89 2.39 -5.21 5.90
N LEU A 90 1.96 -4.56 6.98
CA LEU A 90 0.87 -3.59 6.94
C LEU A 90 1.48 -2.20 6.71
N ILE A 91 1.04 -1.53 5.67
CA ILE A 91 1.46 -0.18 5.30
C ILE A 91 0.25 0.72 5.42
N ARG A 92 0.38 1.82 6.18
CA ARG A 92 -0.66 2.82 6.37
C ARG A 92 -0.20 4.20 5.94
N SER A 93 -1.15 5.06 5.69
CA SER A 93 -0.91 6.50 5.42
C SER A 93 0.00 6.77 4.22
N THR A 94 0.04 5.89 3.23
CA THR A 94 0.69 6.16 1.95
C THR A 94 -0.29 6.76 0.95
N SER A 95 0.21 7.35 -0.15
CA SER A 95 -0.64 7.95 -1.17
C SER A 95 -1.01 6.98 -2.29
N ARG A 96 -2.05 7.33 -3.05
CA ARG A 96 -2.37 6.60 -4.29
C ARG A 96 -1.26 6.70 -5.32
N GLY A 97 -0.51 7.81 -5.36
CA GLY A 97 0.66 7.95 -6.22
C GLY A 97 1.73 6.91 -5.89
N VAL A 98 2.00 6.67 -4.60
CA VAL A 98 2.90 5.59 -4.15
C VAL A 98 2.37 4.22 -4.58
N LEU A 99 1.07 3.98 -4.45
CA LEU A 99 0.47 2.71 -4.87
C LEU A 99 0.72 2.40 -6.35
N GLN A 100 0.65 3.39 -7.23
CA GLN A 100 0.91 3.20 -8.66
C GLN A 100 2.35 2.72 -8.91
N GLU A 101 3.31 3.34 -8.23
CA GLU A 101 4.72 2.95 -8.30
C GLU A 101 4.99 1.58 -7.65
N HIS A 102 4.36 1.33 -6.51
CA HIS A 102 4.49 0.09 -5.75
C HIS A 102 3.94 -1.12 -6.53
N ALA A 103 2.78 -0.98 -7.16
CA ALA A 103 2.13 -2.05 -7.92
C ALA A 103 2.92 -2.50 -9.16
N ARG A 104 3.94 -1.76 -9.58
CA ARG A 104 4.84 -2.18 -10.67
C ARG A 104 5.80 -3.28 -10.26
N HIS A 105 6.01 -3.51 -8.99
CA HIS A 105 6.72 -4.68 -8.47
C HIS A 105 5.78 -5.89 -8.49
N ARG A 106 5.85 -6.70 -9.54
CA ARG A 106 4.81 -7.70 -9.87
C ARG A 106 4.85 -8.95 -9.00
N ILE A 107 6.02 -9.30 -8.46
CA ILE A 107 6.21 -10.51 -7.66
C ILE A 107 5.98 -10.17 -6.19
N GLN A 108 4.72 -10.02 -5.84
CA GLN A 108 4.23 -9.78 -4.49
C GLN A 108 2.74 -10.12 -4.39
N ALA A 109 2.26 -10.43 -3.19
CA ALA A 109 0.84 -10.38 -2.89
C ALA A 109 0.51 -8.98 -2.35
N ILE A 110 -0.57 -8.37 -2.84
CA ILE A 110 -0.99 -7.04 -2.41
C ILE A 110 -2.50 -6.96 -2.23
N SER A 111 -2.92 -6.46 -1.07
CA SER A 111 -4.30 -6.09 -0.78
C SER A 111 -4.36 -4.62 -0.40
N VAL A 112 -5.18 -3.85 -1.12
CA VAL A 112 -5.24 -2.40 -1.00
C VAL A 112 -6.62 -1.94 -0.55
N ARG A 113 -6.65 -0.92 0.32
CA ARG A 113 -7.88 -0.24 0.72
C ARG A 113 -8.65 0.24 -0.50
N SER A 114 -9.82 -0.36 -0.72
CA SER A 114 -10.61 -0.09 -1.91
C SER A 114 -11.35 1.24 -1.81
N THR A 115 -11.09 2.14 -2.75
CA THR A 115 -11.84 3.40 -2.87
C THR A 115 -13.32 3.20 -3.15
N ARG A 116 -13.73 2.09 -3.77
CA ARG A 116 -15.15 1.77 -3.99
C ARG A 116 -15.95 1.68 -2.69
N TYR A 117 -15.30 1.25 -1.58
CA TYR A 117 -15.98 1.03 -0.31
C TYR A 117 -15.63 2.10 0.74
N THR A 118 -14.48 2.77 0.61
CA THR A 118 -13.95 3.64 1.67
C THR A 118 -13.97 5.12 1.32
N MET A 119 -14.33 5.49 0.09
CA MET A 119 -14.50 6.89 -0.31
C MET A 119 -15.78 7.54 0.24
N SER A 120 -16.51 6.83 1.09
CA SER A 120 -17.77 7.36 1.65
C SER A 120 -17.58 8.68 2.39
N SER A 121 -16.45 8.90 3.06
CA SER A 121 -16.19 10.16 3.77
C SER A 121 -16.16 11.34 2.80
N LEU A 122 -15.41 11.22 1.69
CA LEU A 122 -15.34 12.24 0.65
C LEU A 122 -16.70 12.43 -0.03
N ILE A 123 -17.36 11.31 -0.39
CA ILE A 123 -18.65 11.35 -1.07
C ILE A 123 -19.71 11.96 -0.17
N ASN A 124 -19.74 11.59 1.12
CA ASN A 124 -20.70 12.15 2.09
C ASN A 124 -20.46 13.66 2.30
N ALA A 125 -19.20 14.09 2.40
CA ALA A 125 -18.87 15.50 2.51
C ALA A 125 -19.30 16.29 1.25
N PHE A 126 -19.05 15.70 0.06
CA PHE A 126 -19.50 16.26 -1.21
C PHE A 126 -21.04 16.41 -1.27
N VAL A 127 -21.76 15.35 -0.94
CA VAL A 127 -23.25 15.36 -0.97
C VAL A 127 -23.81 16.32 0.06
N ALA A 128 -23.22 16.39 1.25
CA ALA A 128 -23.64 17.32 2.30
C ALA A 128 -23.41 18.77 1.88
N ALA A 129 -22.26 19.08 1.26
CA ALA A 129 -21.97 20.42 0.74
C ALA A 129 -22.94 20.80 -0.40
N LYS A 130 -23.24 19.87 -1.31
CA LYS A 130 -24.24 20.09 -2.36
C LYS A 130 -25.62 20.35 -1.79
N HIS A 131 -25.99 19.65 -0.72
CA HIS A 131 -27.27 19.82 -0.06
C HIS A 131 -27.39 21.17 0.68
N SER A 132 -26.32 21.58 1.35
CA SER A 132 -26.25 22.86 2.04
C SER A 132 -26.00 24.04 1.12
N GLY A 133 -25.43 23.81 -0.05
CA GLY A 133 -24.96 24.86 -0.97
C GLY A 133 -23.64 25.51 -0.55
N GLU A 134 -22.91 24.93 0.41
CA GLU A 134 -21.72 25.52 1.04
C GLU A 134 -20.42 24.86 0.53
N LYS A 135 -19.70 25.56 -0.35
CA LYS A 135 -18.40 25.12 -0.88
C LYS A 135 -17.34 24.99 0.22
N GLU A 136 -17.28 25.95 1.11
CA GLU A 136 -16.34 25.99 2.24
C GLU A 136 -16.53 24.79 3.16
N PHE A 137 -17.76 24.40 3.43
CA PHE A 137 -18.06 23.20 4.21
C PHE A 137 -17.45 21.93 3.59
N PHE A 138 -17.53 21.79 2.26
CA PHE A 138 -16.91 20.65 1.58
C PHE A 138 -15.39 20.67 1.71
N ILE A 139 -14.77 21.83 1.46
CA ILE A 139 -13.31 22.02 1.55
C ILE A 139 -12.84 21.71 2.98
N GLU A 140 -13.50 22.26 3.98
CA GLU A 140 -13.15 22.10 5.39
C GLU A 140 -13.21 20.62 5.83
N LYS A 141 -14.21 19.88 5.37
CA LYS A 141 -14.41 18.46 5.74
C LYS A 141 -13.40 17.50 5.10
N VAL A 142 -12.82 17.85 3.97
CA VAL A 142 -11.94 16.94 3.23
C VAL A 142 -10.48 17.37 3.23
N LEU A 143 -10.17 18.61 3.65
CA LEU A 143 -8.79 19.03 3.83
C LEU A 143 -8.22 18.46 5.14
N GLY A 144 -7.05 17.87 5.07
CA GLY A 144 -6.33 17.42 6.25
C GLY A 144 -5.80 16.01 6.16
N PHE A 145 -5.05 15.61 7.20
CA PHE A 145 -4.34 14.33 7.25
C PHE A 145 -5.25 13.10 7.38
N ASP A 146 -6.54 13.26 7.64
CA ASP A 146 -7.45 12.10 7.70
C ASP A 146 -7.62 11.45 6.33
N MET A 147 -7.73 12.26 5.28
CA MET A 147 -7.96 11.80 3.91
C MET A 147 -6.76 11.95 2.99
N PHE A 148 -5.89 12.92 3.23
CA PHE A 148 -4.74 13.25 2.39
C PHE A 148 -3.42 13.01 3.11
N VAL A 149 -2.37 12.73 2.36
CA VAL A 149 -1.01 12.59 2.93
C VAL A 149 -0.40 13.94 3.31
N THR A 150 -1.01 15.05 2.90
CA THR A 150 -0.61 16.41 3.33
C THR A 150 -1.80 17.17 3.90
N ALA A 151 -1.54 18.03 4.89
CA ALA A 151 -2.49 19.00 5.42
C ALA A 151 -2.24 20.42 4.89
N ASP A 152 -1.38 20.61 3.90
CA ASP A 152 -1.20 21.90 3.26
C ASP A 152 -2.50 22.34 2.58
N GLU A 153 -3.17 23.29 3.20
CA GLU A 153 -4.46 23.77 2.71
C GLU A 153 -4.36 24.39 1.30
N ALA A 154 -3.26 25.08 0.99
CA ALA A 154 -3.10 25.69 -0.31
C ALA A 154 -2.97 24.62 -1.40
N TYR A 155 -2.15 23.58 -1.16
CA TYR A 155 -1.98 22.47 -2.08
C TYR A 155 -3.28 21.66 -2.23
N ASN A 156 -3.86 21.21 -1.13
CA ASN A 156 -5.12 20.46 -1.15
C ASN A 156 -6.27 21.29 -1.71
N ARG A 157 -6.28 22.62 -1.43
CA ARG A 157 -7.30 23.52 -1.94
C ARG A 157 -7.21 23.68 -3.45
N LEU A 158 -6.02 23.69 -4.04
CA LEU A 158 -5.84 23.68 -5.49
C LEU A 158 -6.44 22.42 -6.12
N GLU A 159 -6.13 21.25 -5.58
CA GLU A 159 -6.68 19.98 -6.07
C GLU A 159 -8.20 19.89 -5.87
N ILE A 160 -8.66 20.16 -4.66
CA ILE A 160 -10.09 20.12 -4.32
C ILE A 160 -10.86 21.21 -5.05
N SER A 161 -10.30 22.42 -5.22
CA SER A 161 -10.93 23.49 -5.94
C SER A 161 -11.04 23.15 -7.43
N ALA A 162 -10.02 22.54 -8.02
CA ALA A 162 -10.09 22.08 -9.40
C ALA A 162 -11.18 21.01 -9.62
N MET A 163 -11.39 20.14 -8.63
CA MET A 163 -12.52 19.23 -8.61
C MET A 163 -13.84 20.00 -8.44
N TYR A 164 -13.87 20.92 -7.47
CA TYR A 164 -15.06 21.64 -7.07
C TYR A 164 -15.52 22.65 -8.14
N ASP A 165 -14.59 23.34 -8.81
CA ASP A 165 -14.92 24.29 -9.87
C ASP A 165 -15.50 23.59 -11.10
N LYS A 166 -15.11 22.34 -11.33
CA LYS A 166 -15.78 21.48 -12.32
C LYS A 166 -17.17 21.01 -11.86
N LEU A 167 -17.42 21.07 -10.56
CA LEU A 167 -18.65 20.62 -9.90
C LEU A 167 -19.55 21.78 -9.49
N ASP A 168 -19.31 23.02 -9.93
CA ASP A 168 -20.03 24.24 -9.57
C ASP A 168 -21.47 24.00 -9.05
N PHE A 169 -21.66 24.04 -7.72
CA PHE A 169 -22.91 23.71 -7.06
C PHE A 169 -24.08 24.69 -7.31
N GLN A 170 -23.75 25.84 -7.84
CA GLN A 170 -24.75 26.90 -8.13
C GLN A 170 -25.12 26.97 -9.59
N SER A 171 -24.45 26.24 -10.47
CA SER A 171 -24.70 26.27 -11.90
C SER A 171 -24.94 24.90 -12.48
N LYS A 172 -25.49 24.89 -13.72
CA LYS A 172 -25.68 23.68 -14.54
C LYS A 172 -24.40 22.88 -14.81
N LYS A 173 -23.21 23.41 -14.53
CA LYS A 173 -21.93 22.76 -14.74
C LYS A 173 -21.68 21.62 -13.75
N VAL A 174 -22.22 21.69 -12.53
CA VAL A 174 -22.19 20.56 -11.56
C VAL A 174 -22.89 19.36 -12.12
N ASP A 175 -24.08 19.57 -12.61
CA ASP A 175 -24.88 18.49 -13.19
C ASP A 175 -24.16 17.87 -14.39
N ASN A 176 -23.51 18.67 -15.21
CA ASN A 176 -22.71 18.19 -16.34
C ASN A 176 -21.50 17.38 -15.93
N PHE A 177 -20.77 17.78 -14.87
CA PHE A 177 -19.62 16.99 -14.40
C PHE A 177 -20.09 15.69 -13.73
N TYR A 178 -21.12 15.78 -12.89
CA TYR A 178 -21.71 14.61 -12.24
C TYR A 178 -22.28 13.65 -13.31
N GLU A 179 -22.96 14.16 -14.32
CA GLU A 179 -23.42 13.40 -15.48
C GLU A 179 -22.25 12.77 -16.25
N LEU A 180 -21.17 13.49 -16.45
CA LEU A 180 -19.97 12.96 -17.10
C LEU A 180 -19.35 11.83 -16.30
N ALA A 181 -19.23 11.99 -14.99
CA ALA A 181 -18.73 10.95 -14.09
C ALA A 181 -19.64 9.72 -14.09
N VAL A 182 -20.96 9.93 -14.07
CA VAL A 182 -21.96 8.88 -14.16
C VAL A 182 -21.93 8.20 -15.53
N ALA A 183 -21.85 8.95 -16.61
CA ALA A 183 -21.80 8.40 -17.96
C ALA A 183 -20.52 7.58 -18.20
N LYS A 184 -19.38 8.08 -17.74
CA LYS A 184 -18.08 7.37 -17.83
C LYS A 184 -18.02 6.12 -16.96
N SER A 185 -18.74 6.09 -15.85
CA SER A 185 -18.76 4.94 -14.94
C SER A 185 -19.61 3.77 -15.46
N SER A 186 -20.31 3.92 -16.56
CA SER A 186 -21.27 2.92 -17.10
C SER A 186 -22.35 2.50 -16.10
N LEU A 187 -22.65 3.35 -15.10
CA LEU A 187 -23.58 3.03 -14.01
C LEU A 187 -24.93 3.72 -14.20
N PRO A 188 -25.88 3.12 -14.89
CA PRO A 188 -27.23 3.67 -15.10
C PRO A 188 -27.93 4.05 -13.78
N LEU A 189 -27.58 3.33 -12.69
CA LEU A 189 -28.12 3.54 -11.35
C LEU A 189 -27.87 4.94 -10.79
N LEU A 190 -26.79 5.63 -11.19
CA LEU A 190 -26.52 6.98 -10.72
C LEU A 190 -27.38 8.03 -11.39
N LYS A 191 -27.92 7.75 -12.57
CA LYS A 191 -28.88 8.65 -13.27
C LYS A 191 -30.15 8.87 -12.48
N GLU A 192 -30.53 7.92 -11.61
CA GLU A 192 -31.68 8.06 -10.71
C GLU A 192 -31.55 9.22 -9.74
N PHE A 193 -30.31 9.62 -9.44
CA PHE A 193 -30.00 10.66 -8.46
C PHE A 193 -29.79 12.03 -9.07
N GLN A 194 -29.81 12.13 -10.40
CA GLN A 194 -29.63 13.39 -11.09
C GLN A 194 -30.68 14.41 -10.62
N GLY A 195 -30.22 15.56 -10.17
CA GLY A 195 -31.10 16.58 -9.60
C GLY A 195 -31.80 16.19 -8.28
N LYS A 196 -31.38 15.09 -7.62
CA LYS A 196 -31.98 14.58 -6.38
C LYS A 196 -30.91 14.35 -5.31
N PRO A 197 -30.21 15.40 -4.82
CA PRO A 197 -29.09 15.27 -3.89
C PRO A 197 -29.49 14.57 -2.59
N GLN A 198 -30.69 14.83 -2.06
CA GLN A 198 -31.17 14.17 -0.84
C GLN A 198 -31.28 12.65 -1.04
N LYS A 199 -31.84 12.19 -2.14
CA LYS A 199 -31.95 10.75 -2.42
C LYS A 199 -30.60 10.08 -2.56
N LEU A 200 -29.59 10.77 -3.10
CA LEU A 200 -28.22 10.28 -3.16
C LEU A 200 -27.63 10.18 -1.76
N TYR A 201 -27.80 11.21 -0.94
CA TYR A 201 -27.35 11.21 0.44
C TYR A 201 -27.93 10.03 1.23
N ASP A 202 -29.25 9.84 1.17
CA ASP A 202 -29.96 8.74 1.86
C ASP A 202 -29.46 7.36 1.36
N ALA A 203 -29.26 7.20 0.07
CA ALA A 203 -28.75 5.97 -0.51
C ALA A 203 -27.31 5.63 -0.06
N LEU A 204 -26.47 6.64 0.18
CA LEU A 204 -25.13 6.48 0.71
C LEU A 204 -25.16 6.06 2.20
N GLN A 205 -26.12 6.55 2.98
CA GLN A 205 -26.27 6.14 4.37
C GLN A 205 -26.71 4.67 4.50
N THR A 206 -27.55 4.18 3.60
CA THR A 206 -28.02 2.78 3.61
C THR A 206 -27.02 1.76 3.08
N GLY A 207 -25.94 2.21 2.49
CA GLY A 207 -24.86 1.35 1.97
C GLY A 207 -25.18 0.59 0.66
N LYS A 208 -26.42 0.50 0.24
CA LYS A 208 -26.81 -0.32 -0.94
C LYS A 208 -26.22 0.15 -2.27
N LYS A 209 -25.98 1.46 -2.46
CA LYS A 209 -25.46 2.04 -3.71
C LYS A 209 -24.06 2.66 -3.55
N LYS A 210 -23.48 2.55 -2.38
CA LYS A 210 -22.18 3.15 -2.03
C LYS A 210 -21.06 2.78 -3.02
N ARG A 211 -20.99 1.50 -3.40
CA ARG A 211 -19.98 1.01 -4.34
C ARG A 211 -20.10 1.69 -5.72
N ASN A 212 -21.28 1.79 -6.25
CA ASN A 212 -21.52 2.36 -7.58
C ASN A 212 -21.18 3.85 -7.60
N VAL A 213 -21.54 4.58 -6.54
CA VAL A 213 -21.17 5.99 -6.38
C VAL A 213 -19.65 6.13 -6.24
N GLY A 214 -19.00 5.25 -5.46
CA GLY A 214 -17.54 5.20 -5.36
C GLY A 214 -16.84 4.98 -6.70
N ASP A 215 -17.39 4.14 -7.58
CA ASP A 215 -16.85 3.92 -8.93
C ASP A 215 -16.97 5.19 -9.80
N ALA A 216 -18.06 5.93 -9.72
CA ALA A 216 -18.22 7.19 -10.43
C ALA A 216 -17.18 8.24 -9.97
N PHE A 217 -16.94 8.33 -8.65
CA PHE A 217 -15.97 9.28 -8.08
C PHE A 217 -14.49 8.92 -8.34
N LYS A 218 -14.17 7.72 -8.80
CA LYS A 218 -12.79 7.38 -9.20
C LYS A 218 -12.19 8.31 -10.25
N HIS A 219 -13.03 8.94 -11.06
CA HIS A 219 -12.57 9.86 -12.10
C HIS A 219 -12.10 11.22 -11.56
N ILE A 220 -12.34 11.50 -10.29
CA ILE A 220 -12.01 12.79 -9.66
C ILE A 220 -11.12 12.66 -8.43
N ILE A 221 -10.75 11.44 -8.05
CA ILE A 221 -9.85 11.18 -6.93
C ILE A 221 -8.43 11.54 -7.33
N THR A 222 -7.76 12.32 -6.47
CA THR A 222 -6.36 12.72 -6.66
C THR A 222 -5.39 11.67 -6.13
N ASP A 223 -4.15 11.70 -6.59
CA ASP A 223 -3.08 10.82 -6.13
C ASP A 223 -2.62 11.11 -4.69
N ASN A 224 -3.00 12.27 -4.16
CA ASN A 224 -2.71 12.69 -2.78
C ASN A 224 -3.60 11.98 -1.73
N VAL A 225 -4.66 11.29 -2.15
CA VAL A 225 -5.55 10.56 -1.24
C VAL A 225 -4.84 9.38 -0.60
N LYS A 226 -4.99 9.24 0.72
CA LYS A 226 -4.40 8.14 1.49
C LYS A 226 -4.95 6.78 1.10
N VAL A 227 -4.05 5.82 1.07
CA VAL A 227 -4.38 4.40 0.98
C VAL A 227 -3.58 3.60 1.99
N ASP A 228 -4.19 2.51 2.46
CA ASP A 228 -3.53 1.50 3.27
C ASP A 228 -3.45 0.21 2.46
N MET A 229 -2.43 -0.60 2.71
CA MET A 229 -2.24 -1.87 2.02
C MET A 229 -1.54 -2.90 2.89
N VAL A 230 -1.83 -4.16 2.62
CA VAL A 230 -1.03 -5.29 3.10
C VAL A 230 -0.27 -5.86 1.92
N VAL A 231 1.02 -6.04 2.09
CA VAL A 231 1.90 -6.58 1.05
C VAL A 231 2.72 -7.74 1.59
N THR A 232 2.92 -8.75 0.76
CA THR A 232 3.83 -9.87 1.06
C THR A 232 4.85 -9.99 -0.05
N PHE A 233 6.11 -9.89 0.32
CA PHE A 233 7.24 -10.11 -0.57
C PHE A 233 7.97 -11.40 -0.19
N ASN A 234 8.48 -12.12 -1.18
CA ASN A 234 9.62 -12.96 -0.93
C ASN A 234 10.90 -12.10 -0.83
N LEU A 235 11.93 -12.62 -0.21
CA LEU A 235 13.14 -11.86 0.10
C LEU A 235 13.89 -11.38 -1.14
N ARG A 236 13.89 -12.16 -2.22
CA ARG A 236 14.48 -11.74 -3.51
C ARG A 236 13.75 -10.54 -4.11
N SER A 237 12.42 -10.56 -4.09
CA SER A 237 11.60 -9.46 -4.58
C SER A 237 11.73 -8.22 -3.70
N LEU A 238 11.84 -8.40 -2.37
CA LEU A 238 12.10 -7.32 -1.43
C LEU A 238 13.47 -6.67 -1.68
N LYS A 239 14.53 -7.48 -1.95
CA LYS A 239 15.85 -6.98 -2.36
C LYS A 239 15.74 -6.04 -3.56
N ASN A 240 15.06 -6.48 -4.61
CA ASN A 240 14.86 -5.66 -5.81
C ASN A 240 14.05 -4.38 -5.51
N TYR A 241 13.00 -4.50 -4.71
CA TYR A 241 12.18 -3.36 -4.30
C TYR A 241 13.01 -2.31 -3.56
N LEU A 242 13.71 -2.69 -2.50
CA LEU A 242 14.50 -1.77 -1.69
C LEU A 242 15.65 -1.14 -2.49
N THR A 243 16.32 -1.92 -3.33
CA THR A 243 17.39 -1.41 -4.19
C THR A 243 16.91 -0.31 -5.14
N LEU A 244 15.72 -0.48 -5.73
CA LEU A 244 15.17 0.50 -6.66
C LEU A 244 14.54 1.69 -5.94
N ARG A 245 13.88 1.48 -4.80
CA ARG A 245 13.04 2.49 -4.16
C ARG A 245 13.75 3.30 -3.08
N ASP A 246 14.84 2.80 -2.49
CA ASP A 246 15.73 3.62 -1.65
C ASP A 246 16.83 4.34 -2.45
N SER A 247 16.61 4.59 -3.72
CA SER A 247 17.53 5.35 -4.56
C SER A 247 17.16 6.84 -4.59
N GLY A 248 18.15 7.70 -4.84
CA GLY A 248 17.94 9.15 -5.00
C GLY A 248 17.06 9.54 -6.19
N ALA A 249 16.92 8.65 -7.19
CA ALA A 249 16.09 8.84 -8.37
C ALA A 249 14.61 8.42 -8.15
N ALA A 250 14.31 7.73 -7.05
CA ALA A 250 12.95 7.30 -6.75
C ALA A 250 12.08 8.48 -6.31
N TYR A 251 10.78 8.42 -6.62
CA TYR A 251 9.79 9.34 -6.10
C TYR A 251 9.86 9.39 -4.56
N PHE A 252 9.90 10.59 -3.98
CA PHE A 252 10.25 10.76 -2.57
C PHE A 252 9.35 9.98 -1.60
N GLN A 253 8.04 9.89 -1.85
CA GLN A 253 7.13 9.17 -0.95
C GLN A 253 7.36 7.65 -0.97
N ILE A 254 7.67 7.04 -2.13
CA ILE A 254 7.98 5.61 -2.17
C ILE A 254 9.35 5.33 -1.58
N ARG A 255 10.28 6.28 -1.66
CA ARG A 255 11.55 6.20 -0.97
C ARG A 255 11.38 6.19 0.54
N TRP A 256 10.54 7.07 1.08
CA TRP A 256 10.18 7.03 2.51
C TRP A 256 9.57 5.68 2.90
N LEU A 257 8.66 5.15 2.07
CA LEU A 257 8.09 3.83 2.32
C LEU A 257 9.16 2.74 2.38
N ALA A 258 10.10 2.71 1.45
CA ALA A 258 11.20 1.76 1.46
C ALA A 258 12.05 1.88 2.73
N GLN A 259 12.33 3.11 3.18
CA GLN A 259 13.08 3.38 4.40
C GLN A 259 12.32 2.94 5.66
N GLU A 260 11.01 3.17 5.74
CA GLU A 260 10.20 2.69 6.86
C GLU A 260 10.09 1.16 6.86
N MET A 261 10.01 0.51 5.69
CA MET A 261 10.06 -0.95 5.59
C MET A 261 11.40 -1.50 6.11
N MET A 262 12.53 -0.89 5.75
CA MET A 262 13.85 -1.32 6.26
C MET A 262 13.94 -1.24 7.79
N LYS A 263 13.35 -0.22 8.42
CA LYS A 263 13.40 -0.07 9.89
C LYS A 263 12.73 -1.22 10.65
N VAL A 264 11.68 -1.80 10.08
CA VAL A 264 10.91 -2.87 10.72
C VAL A 264 11.29 -4.26 10.24
N THR A 265 12.14 -4.35 9.21
CA THR A 265 12.66 -5.62 8.71
C THR A 265 13.77 -6.14 9.61
N PRO A 266 13.68 -7.36 10.17
CA PRO A 266 14.72 -7.91 11.02
C PRO A 266 16.08 -7.98 10.33
N LYS A 267 17.14 -7.78 11.13
CA LYS A 267 18.53 -7.72 10.65
C LYS A 267 18.92 -8.94 9.83
N LYS A 268 18.51 -10.14 10.23
CA LYS A 268 18.78 -11.41 9.54
C LYS A 268 18.35 -11.40 8.06
N TYR A 269 17.30 -10.67 7.70
CA TYR A 269 16.85 -10.50 6.32
C TYR A 269 17.62 -9.38 5.61
N LEU A 270 17.81 -8.25 6.31
CA LEU A 270 18.54 -7.11 5.73
C LEU A 270 19.96 -7.48 5.35
N ASP A 271 20.65 -8.26 6.16
CA ASP A 271 22.02 -8.72 5.90
C ASP A 271 22.12 -9.53 4.58
N LEU A 272 21.07 -10.28 4.22
CA LEU A 272 21.01 -11.06 2.99
C LEU A 272 20.64 -10.24 1.75
N ILE A 273 20.03 -9.07 1.90
CA ILE A 273 19.50 -8.30 0.77
C ILE A 273 20.12 -6.91 0.60
N ILE A 274 20.72 -6.35 1.64
CA ILE A 274 21.40 -5.06 1.60
C ILE A 274 22.89 -5.30 1.92
N LYS A 275 23.75 -5.03 0.94
CA LYS A 275 25.20 -5.18 1.13
C LYS A 275 25.68 -4.25 2.22
N LYS A 276 26.34 -4.80 3.24
CA LYS A 276 27.05 -4.01 4.23
C LYS A 276 28.10 -3.16 3.52
N LYS A 277 28.06 -1.84 3.74
CA LYS A 277 29.08 -0.92 3.21
C LYS A 277 30.39 -1.08 3.98
#